data_5de21d9157467ab670d66448e1a65b72
#
_entry.id   5de21d9157467ab670d66448e1a65b72
#
_cell.length_a   1.000
_cell.length_b   1.000
_cell.length_c   1.000
_cell.angle_alpha   90.00
_cell.angle_beta   90.00
_cell.angle_gamma   90.00
#
_symmetry.space_group_name_H-M   'P 1'
#
loop_
_entity.id
_entity.type
_entity.pdbx_description
1 polymer ?
#
loop_
_entity_poly.entity_id
_entity_poly.type
_entity_poly.pdbx_seq_one_letter_code
_entity_poly.pdbx_strand_id
1 'polypeptide(L)'
;SVKAYEHFDIPMLLAVDKVYSKIRNEKYRYIAGQQTLFPDEVDQYEPELIKEIINNCIAHQDYRLRGKINVEEFEDRLVFINEGAFIPESIEQALEPGYKPPYYRNVFLCNAMVNLYMIDTNSMGIPMMYQIQRDKCFPLPTYDLNTTNRVKVTVYGKILDKNYTQLLRSDVELNMRTVFLLDQVQKQETISKDNFKELKKQGL
;
A
#
# COMPACT_ATOMS: atom_id res chain seq x y z
N SER A 1 20.50 -3.18 9.20
CA SER A 1 21.09 -4.52 9.00
C SER A 1 19.97 -5.56 8.97
N VAL A 2 20.07 -6.54 8.06
CA VAL A 2 19.12 -7.67 8.00
C VAL A 2 19.25 -8.45 9.32
N LYS A 3 18.13 -8.60 10.05
CA LYS A 3 18.10 -9.32 11.33
C LYS A 3 17.73 -10.80 11.18
N ALA A 4 16.91 -11.13 10.18
CA ALA A 4 16.51 -12.48 9.84
C ALA A 4 16.23 -12.58 8.34
N TYR A 5 16.41 -13.77 7.81
CA TYR A 5 16.11 -14.13 6.42
C TYR A 5 15.44 -15.48 6.37
N GLU A 6 14.36 -15.59 5.62
CA GLU A 6 13.67 -16.85 5.38
C GLU A 6 13.33 -16.99 3.90
N HIS A 7 13.49 -18.18 3.38
CA HIS A 7 13.18 -18.50 1.99
C HIS A 7 12.05 -19.52 1.94
N PHE A 8 11.01 -19.21 1.18
CA PHE A 8 9.85 -20.08 0.97
C PHE A 8 9.96 -20.75 -0.40
N ASP A 9 10.30 -22.02 -0.41
CA ASP A 9 10.32 -22.88 -1.61
C ASP A 9 9.08 -23.78 -1.62
N ILE A 10 7.93 -23.13 -1.74
CA ILE A 10 6.60 -23.76 -1.72
C ILE A 10 5.73 -23.11 -2.79
N PRO A 11 4.64 -23.77 -3.24
CA PRO A 11 3.69 -23.12 -4.15
C PRO A 11 3.24 -21.75 -3.64
N MET A 12 3.26 -20.74 -4.52
CA MET A 12 2.99 -19.36 -4.18
C MET A 12 1.67 -19.15 -3.43
N LEU A 13 0.60 -19.90 -3.80
CA LEU A 13 -0.70 -19.80 -3.14
C LEU A 13 -0.65 -20.24 -1.67
N LEU A 14 0.28 -21.12 -1.31
CA LEU A 14 0.49 -21.58 0.07
C LEU A 14 1.47 -20.68 0.83
N ALA A 15 2.18 -19.79 0.13
CA ALA A 15 3.15 -18.89 0.74
C ALA A 15 2.49 -17.72 1.46
N VAL A 16 1.28 -17.29 1.05
CA VAL A 16 0.61 -16.08 1.57
C VAL A 16 0.50 -16.11 3.09
N ASP A 17 -0.13 -17.14 3.65
CA ASP A 17 -0.31 -17.25 5.10
C ASP A 17 1.02 -17.41 5.85
N LYS A 18 2.00 -18.09 5.25
CA LYS A 18 3.33 -18.25 5.87
C LYS A 18 4.09 -16.93 5.90
N VAL A 19 4.10 -16.17 4.82
CA VAL A 19 4.72 -14.84 4.78
C VAL A 19 4.02 -13.92 5.78
N TYR A 20 2.68 -13.90 5.76
CA TYR A 20 1.90 -13.10 6.70
C TYR A 20 2.25 -13.42 8.16
N SER A 21 2.34 -14.70 8.52
CA SER A 21 2.64 -15.15 9.88
C SER A 21 4.05 -14.77 10.36
N LYS A 22 4.96 -14.37 9.45
CA LYS A 22 6.33 -13.94 9.79
C LYS A 22 6.45 -12.44 9.99
N ILE A 23 5.51 -11.66 9.48
CA ILE A 23 5.47 -10.22 9.72
C ILE A 23 5.08 -10.01 11.19
N ARG A 24 5.91 -9.27 11.94
CA ARG A 24 5.71 -9.05 13.38
C ARG A 24 4.45 -8.27 13.68
N ASN A 25 4.10 -7.32 12.81
CA ASN A 25 2.91 -6.49 12.91
C ASN A 25 2.68 -5.98 14.35
N GLU A 26 3.66 -5.27 14.89
CA GLU A 26 3.65 -4.77 16.26
C GLU A 26 2.53 -3.74 16.46
N LYS A 27 2.09 -3.57 17.70
CA LYS A 27 1.12 -2.54 18.04
C LYS A 27 1.78 -1.17 18.04
N TYR A 28 1.16 -0.22 17.36
CA TYR A 28 1.55 1.18 17.36
C TYR A 28 0.63 1.97 18.28
N ARG A 29 1.23 2.67 19.24
CA ARG A 29 0.51 3.51 20.18
C ARG A 29 0.69 4.97 19.82
N TYR A 30 -0.39 5.67 19.69
CA TYR A 30 -0.37 7.11 19.52
C TYR A 30 -1.52 7.76 20.28
N ILE A 31 -1.33 9.03 20.69
CA ILE A 31 -2.38 9.78 21.37
C ILE A 31 -3.28 10.38 20.29
N ALA A 32 -4.49 9.86 20.20
CA ALA A 32 -5.52 10.31 19.29
C ALA A 32 -6.26 11.53 19.85
N GLY A 33 -5.66 12.72 19.75
CA GLY A 33 -6.32 13.98 20.11
C GLY A 33 -6.45 14.26 21.61
N GLN A 34 -7.02 15.43 21.93
CA GLN A 34 -7.11 15.94 23.31
C GLN A 34 -8.24 15.31 24.16
N GLN A 35 -9.03 14.39 23.60
CA GLN A 35 -10.26 13.90 24.27
C GLN A 35 -10.13 12.49 24.87
N THR A 36 -9.03 11.77 24.63
CA THR A 36 -8.85 10.41 25.17
C THR A 36 -7.78 10.40 26.26
N LEU A 37 -8.12 9.82 27.42
CA LEU A 37 -7.19 9.62 28.54
C LEU A 37 -6.14 8.55 28.25
N PHE A 38 -6.39 7.70 27.25
CA PHE A 38 -5.52 6.58 26.89
C PHE A 38 -5.09 6.69 25.42
N PRO A 39 -3.84 6.30 25.08
CA PRO A 39 -3.42 6.23 23.70
C PRO A 39 -4.22 5.16 22.97
N ASP A 40 -4.58 5.43 21.72
CA ASP A 40 -5.12 4.42 20.81
C ASP A 40 -4.01 3.42 20.45
N GLU A 41 -4.36 2.15 20.46
CA GLU A 41 -3.46 1.07 20.09
C GLU A 41 -3.98 0.41 18.81
N VAL A 42 -3.22 0.54 17.75
CA VAL A 42 -3.57 -0.01 16.43
C VAL A 42 -2.46 -0.94 15.94
N ASP A 43 -2.81 -1.93 15.13
CA ASP A 43 -1.81 -2.71 14.41
C ASP A 43 -1.02 -1.79 13.48
N GLN A 44 0.29 -2.00 13.34
CA GLN A 44 1.10 -1.24 12.37
C GLN A 44 0.50 -1.38 10.97
N TYR A 45 0.10 -2.60 10.62
CA TYR A 45 -0.45 -2.90 9.30
C TYR A 45 -1.76 -3.67 9.43
N GLU A 46 -2.79 -3.25 8.71
CA GLU A 46 -4.03 -4.00 8.64
C GLU A 46 -3.80 -5.34 7.93
N PRO A 47 -4.30 -6.46 8.50
CA PRO A 47 -4.16 -7.79 7.90
C PRO A 47 -4.62 -7.86 6.45
N GLU A 48 -5.72 -7.18 6.14
CA GLU A 48 -6.32 -7.12 4.82
C GLU A 48 -5.39 -6.44 3.81
N LEU A 49 -4.75 -5.34 4.20
CA LEU A 49 -3.77 -4.63 3.37
C LEU A 49 -2.55 -5.49 3.05
N ILE A 50 -1.99 -6.19 4.06
CA ILE A 50 -0.84 -7.07 3.85
C ILE A 50 -1.20 -8.19 2.87
N LYS A 51 -2.34 -8.87 3.09
CA LYS A 51 -2.82 -9.96 2.23
C LYS A 51 -3.03 -9.48 0.80
N GLU A 52 -3.65 -8.33 0.62
CA GLU A 52 -3.88 -7.74 -0.69
C GLU A 52 -2.56 -7.51 -1.44
N ILE A 53 -1.54 -6.92 -0.79
CA ILE A 53 -0.26 -6.67 -1.46
C ILE A 53 0.44 -7.98 -1.82
N ILE A 54 0.45 -8.98 -0.93
CA ILE A 54 1.05 -10.29 -1.24
C ILE A 54 0.33 -10.93 -2.41
N ASN A 55 -0.98 -10.93 -2.42
CA ASN A 55 -1.79 -11.46 -3.52
C ASN A 55 -1.53 -10.72 -4.83
N ASN A 56 -1.41 -9.38 -4.79
CA ASN A 56 -1.05 -8.58 -5.95
C ASN A 56 0.35 -8.93 -6.47
N CYS A 57 1.33 -9.12 -5.60
CA CYS A 57 2.66 -9.57 -5.99
C CYS A 57 2.59 -10.91 -6.74
N ILE A 58 1.79 -11.86 -6.26
CA ILE A 58 1.62 -13.19 -6.88
C ILE A 58 0.87 -13.07 -8.21
N ALA A 59 -0.27 -12.37 -8.24
CA ALA A 59 -1.11 -12.24 -9.42
C ALA A 59 -0.40 -11.51 -10.57
N HIS A 60 0.46 -10.52 -10.25
CA HIS A 60 1.11 -9.65 -11.22
C HIS A 60 2.60 -9.95 -11.47
N GLN A 61 3.18 -10.94 -10.78
CA GLN A 61 4.55 -11.41 -11.05
C GLN A 61 4.72 -11.79 -12.52
N ASP A 62 5.79 -11.34 -13.15
CA ASP A 62 6.22 -11.89 -14.46
C ASP A 62 7.09 -13.12 -14.24
N TYR A 63 6.46 -14.28 -14.21
CA TYR A 63 7.14 -15.57 -13.99
C TYR A 63 8.15 -15.93 -15.08
N ARG A 64 8.08 -15.30 -16.26
CA ARG A 64 9.06 -15.50 -17.36
C ARG A 64 10.42 -14.92 -16.99
N LEU A 65 10.46 -13.90 -16.14
CA LEU A 65 11.70 -13.28 -15.66
C LEU A 65 12.41 -14.13 -14.61
N ARG A 66 11.77 -15.19 -14.09
CA ARG A 66 12.31 -16.10 -13.07
C ARG A 66 12.81 -15.38 -11.81
N GLY A 67 12.32 -14.18 -11.56
CA GLY A 67 12.63 -13.41 -10.37
C GLY A 67 11.86 -13.90 -9.13
N LYS A 68 12.21 -13.35 -7.98
CA LYS A 68 11.59 -13.66 -6.69
C LYS A 68 10.64 -12.55 -6.28
N ILE A 69 9.61 -12.90 -5.53
CA ILE A 69 8.86 -11.94 -4.73
C ILE A 69 9.62 -11.77 -3.42
N ASN A 70 9.94 -10.53 -3.06
CA ASN A 70 10.61 -10.20 -1.82
C ASN A 70 9.68 -9.40 -0.91
N VAL A 71 9.68 -9.75 0.37
CA VAL A 71 9.01 -8.98 1.42
C VAL A 71 10.07 -8.61 2.45
N GLU A 72 10.25 -7.31 2.68
CA GLU A 72 11.23 -6.78 3.59
C GLU A 72 10.52 -6.03 4.72
N GLU A 73 10.78 -6.42 5.96
CA GLU A 73 10.24 -5.76 7.14
C GLU A 73 11.31 -4.87 7.78
N PHE A 74 10.98 -3.59 7.87
CA PHE A 74 11.73 -2.58 8.61
C PHE A 74 10.98 -2.22 9.90
N GLU A 75 11.57 -1.41 10.73
CA GLU A 75 10.95 -0.95 11.98
C GLU A 75 9.71 -0.07 11.73
N ASP A 76 9.67 0.64 10.61
CA ASP A 76 8.67 1.65 10.28
C ASP A 76 7.87 1.36 9.03
N ARG A 77 8.21 0.34 8.26
CA ARG A 77 7.57 0.03 6.99
C ARG A 77 7.79 -1.40 6.54
N LEU A 78 6.88 -1.86 5.71
CA LEU A 78 7.02 -3.06 4.89
C LEU A 78 7.31 -2.66 3.45
N VAL A 79 8.17 -3.42 2.80
CA VAL A 79 8.49 -3.25 1.38
C VAL A 79 8.23 -4.55 0.66
N PHE A 80 7.43 -4.49 -0.39
CA PHE A 80 7.09 -5.63 -1.24
C PHE A 80 7.65 -5.39 -2.63
N ILE A 81 8.30 -6.37 -3.19
CA ILE A 81 8.95 -6.26 -4.51
C ILE A 81 8.57 -7.47 -5.34
N ASN A 82 8.08 -7.24 -6.54
CA ASN A 82 7.84 -8.28 -7.54
C ASN A 82 8.37 -7.87 -8.91
N GLU A 83 8.73 -8.85 -9.71
CA GLU A 83 9.14 -8.64 -11.09
C GLU A 83 7.91 -8.52 -12.00
N GLY A 84 7.99 -7.60 -12.96
CA GLY A 84 6.95 -7.30 -13.94
C GLY A 84 6.60 -5.82 -13.95
N ALA A 85 6.29 -5.28 -15.12
CA ALA A 85 5.86 -3.89 -15.26
C ALA A 85 4.52 -3.65 -14.54
N PHE A 86 4.34 -2.45 -14.00
CA PHE A 86 3.06 -2.01 -13.50
C PHE A 86 2.06 -1.91 -14.67
N ILE A 87 0.86 -2.46 -14.52
CA ILE A 87 -0.10 -2.53 -15.62
C ILE A 87 -0.83 -1.21 -15.85
N PRO A 88 -1.32 -0.50 -14.79
CA PRO A 88 -1.81 0.86 -14.96
C PRO A 88 -0.69 1.79 -15.44
N GLU A 89 -1.04 2.88 -16.11
CA GLU A 89 -0.05 3.89 -16.54
C GLU A 89 0.53 4.67 -15.35
N SER A 90 -0.29 4.86 -14.31
CA SER A 90 0.11 5.54 -13.07
C SER A 90 -0.74 5.07 -11.88
N ILE A 91 -0.33 5.45 -10.68
CA ILE A 91 -1.12 5.20 -9.46
C ILE A 91 -2.41 6.01 -9.48
N GLU A 92 -2.36 7.24 -9.97
CA GLU A 92 -3.56 8.10 -10.11
C GLU A 92 -4.62 7.40 -10.95
N GLN A 93 -4.23 6.81 -12.09
CA GLN A 93 -5.14 6.04 -12.93
C GLN A 93 -5.73 4.84 -12.18
N ALA A 94 -4.90 4.11 -11.43
CA ALA A 94 -5.35 2.95 -10.63
C ALA A 94 -6.34 3.33 -9.51
N LEU A 95 -6.31 4.59 -9.07
CA LEU A 95 -7.21 5.13 -8.04
C LEU A 95 -8.50 5.73 -8.64
N GLU A 96 -8.62 5.84 -9.96
CA GLU A 96 -9.83 6.37 -10.60
C GLU A 96 -11.04 5.44 -10.34
N PRO A 97 -12.20 6.01 -10.00
CA PRO A 97 -13.42 5.22 -9.81
C PRO A 97 -13.77 4.39 -11.05
N GLY A 98 -13.90 3.09 -10.88
CA GLY A 98 -14.28 2.18 -11.97
C GLY A 98 -13.15 1.81 -12.92
N TYR A 99 -11.90 2.19 -12.63
CA TYR A 99 -10.75 1.73 -13.41
C TYR A 99 -10.71 0.20 -13.47
N LYS A 100 -10.46 -0.33 -14.65
CA LYS A 100 -10.23 -1.76 -14.87
C LYS A 100 -8.94 -1.94 -15.66
N PRO A 101 -8.03 -2.83 -15.23
CA PRO A 101 -6.82 -3.09 -15.99
C PRO A 101 -7.17 -3.66 -17.37
N PRO A 102 -6.44 -3.28 -18.42
CA PRO A 102 -6.73 -3.71 -19.79
C PRO A 102 -6.50 -5.22 -20.00
N TYR A 103 -5.72 -5.84 -19.14
CA TYR A 103 -5.43 -7.27 -19.17
C TYR A 103 -4.91 -7.75 -17.81
N TYR A 104 -4.95 -9.07 -17.61
CA TYR A 104 -4.27 -9.76 -16.50
C TYR A 104 -3.06 -10.52 -17.06
N ARG A 105 -1.87 -10.35 -16.44
CA ARG A 105 -0.65 -11.03 -16.89
C ARG A 105 -0.76 -12.55 -16.75
N ASN A 106 -1.31 -13.04 -15.66
CA ASN A 106 -1.41 -14.46 -15.32
C ASN A 106 -2.88 -14.89 -15.21
N VAL A 107 -3.61 -14.88 -16.32
CA VAL A 107 -5.08 -15.11 -16.35
C VAL A 107 -5.49 -16.40 -15.63
N PHE A 108 -4.80 -17.52 -15.91
CA PHE A 108 -5.11 -18.81 -15.28
C PHE A 108 -4.93 -18.74 -13.74
N LEU A 109 -3.81 -18.16 -13.29
CA LEU A 109 -3.51 -17.99 -11.88
C LEU A 109 -4.52 -17.06 -11.19
N CYS A 110 -4.83 -15.92 -11.82
CA CYS A 110 -5.82 -14.99 -11.28
C CYS A 110 -7.19 -15.65 -11.13
N ASN A 111 -7.63 -16.41 -12.13
CA ASN A 111 -8.90 -17.17 -12.03
C ASN A 111 -8.87 -18.20 -10.89
N ALA A 112 -7.76 -18.90 -10.70
CA ALA A 112 -7.60 -19.82 -9.57
C ALA A 112 -7.66 -19.08 -8.22
N MET A 113 -6.99 -17.93 -8.12
CA MET A 113 -7.00 -17.10 -6.91
C MET A 113 -8.41 -16.56 -6.60
N VAL A 114 -9.18 -16.17 -7.62
CA VAL A 114 -10.60 -15.77 -7.45
C VAL A 114 -11.43 -16.92 -6.92
N ASN A 115 -11.30 -18.12 -7.50
CA ASN A 115 -12.04 -19.31 -7.06
C ASN A 115 -11.68 -19.74 -5.63
N LEU A 116 -10.48 -19.39 -5.17
CA LEU A 116 -10.00 -19.62 -3.80
C LEU A 116 -10.33 -18.45 -2.85
N TYR A 117 -11.04 -17.45 -3.29
CA TYR A 117 -11.37 -16.23 -2.52
C TYR A 117 -10.14 -15.48 -2.00
N MET A 118 -9.02 -15.57 -2.72
CA MET A 118 -7.79 -14.86 -2.37
C MET A 118 -7.79 -13.43 -2.91
N ILE A 119 -8.35 -13.24 -4.09
CA ILE A 119 -8.53 -11.93 -4.73
C ILE A 119 -9.97 -11.80 -5.24
N ASP A 120 -10.36 -10.55 -5.45
CA ASP A 120 -11.63 -10.19 -6.00
C ASP A 120 -11.47 -9.58 -7.42
N THR A 121 -12.53 -9.56 -8.20
CA THR A 121 -12.52 -9.06 -9.58
C THR A 121 -12.95 -7.60 -9.68
N ASN A 122 -13.24 -6.93 -8.56
CA ASN A 122 -13.82 -5.58 -8.56
C ASN A 122 -12.79 -4.47 -8.76
N SER A 123 -11.51 -4.81 -8.93
CA SER A 123 -10.39 -3.86 -9.08
C SER A 123 -10.28 -2.85 -7.94
N MET A 124 -10.71 -3.23 -6.73
CA MET A 124 -10.72 -2.38 -5.54
C MET A 124 -9.43 -2.49 -4.70
N GLY A 125 -8.50 -3.37 -5.05
CA GLY A 125 -7.32 -3.67 -4.22
C GLY A 125 -6.47 -2.44 -3.92
N ILE A 126 -6.01 -1.71 -4.95
CA ILE A 126 -5.20 -0.49 -4.75
C ILE A 126 -6.03 0.60 -4.04
N PRO A 127 -7.25 0.97 -4.48
CA PRO A 127 -8.09 1.93 -3.76
C PRO A 127 -8.31 1.57 -2.29
N MET A 128 -8.58 0.29 -1.99
CA MET A 128 -8.78 -0.19 -0.63
C MET A 128 -7.52 0.02 0.25
N MET A 129 -6.33 -0.31 -0.26
CA MET A 129 -5.08 -0.11 0.48
C MET A 129 -4.85 1.37 0.82
N TYR A 130 -5.16 2.28 -0.11
CA TYR A 130 -5.08 3.72 0.11
C TYR A 130 -6.08 4.18 1.14
N GLN A 131 -7.32 3.67 1.08
CA GLN A 131 -8.37 3.99 2.05
C GLN A 131 -7.99 3.52 3.46
N ILE A 132 -7.50 2.30 3.61
CA ILE A 132 -7.04 1.75 4.90
C ILE A 132 -5.97 2.67 5.53
N GLN A 133 -4.96 3.07 4.78
CA GLN A 133 -3.89 3.94 5.30
C GLN A 133 -4.42 5.34 5.64
N ARG A 134 -5.31 5.89 4.82
CA ARG A 134 -5.99 7.15 5.11
C ARG A 134 -6.77 7.10 6.42
N ASP A 135 -7.57 6.06 6.62
CA ASP A 135 -8.43 5.91 7.80
C ASP A 135 -7.60 5.73 9.08
N LYS A 136 -6.41 5.14 8.97
CA LYS A 136 -5.41 5.09 10.04
C LYS A 136 -4.66 6.40 10.23
N CYS A 137 -4.83 7.37 9.35
CA CYS A 137 -4.03 8.60 9.29
C CYS A 137 -2.52 8.34 9.19
N PHE A 138 -2.16 7.23 8.55
CA PHE A 138 -0.79 6.86 8.20
C PHE A 138 -0.45 7.35 6.78
N PRO A 139 0.84 7.42 6.43
CA PRO A 139 1.23 7.73 5.06
C PRO A 139 0.65 6.71 4.07
N LEU A 140 0.23 7.18 2.91
CA LEU A 140 -0.31 6.33 1.86
C LEU A 140 0.76 5.36 1.33
N PRO A 141 0.39 4.23 0.72
CA PRO A 141 1.36 3.35 0.07
C PRO A 141 2.14 4.09 -1.01
N THR A 142 3.44 3.84 -1.12
CA THR A 142 4.29 4.40 -2.18
C THR A 142 4.64 3.31 -3.17
N TYR A 143 4.43 3.58 -4.46
CA TYR A 143 4.82 2.72 -5.56
C TYR A 143 6.07 3.30 -6.24
N ASP A 144 7.19 2.59 -6.15
CA ASP A 144 8.39 2.92 -6.91
C ASP A 144 8.36 2.11 -8.23
N LEU A 145 8.14 2.82 -9.32
CA LEU A 145 8.00 2.31 -10.68
C LEU A 145 9.20 2.70 -11.58
N ASN A 146 10.30 3.18 -10.99
CA ASN A 146 11.46 3.66 -11.74
C ASN A 146 12.17 2.55 -12.53
N THR A 147 11.98 1.29 -12.14
CA THR A 147 12.52 0.13 -12.84
C THR A 147 11.43 -0.48 -13.72
N THR A 148 11.61 -0.50 -15.02
CA THR A 148 10.60 -0.88 -16.04
C THR A 148 9.95 -2.26 -15.80
N ASN A 149 10.68 -3.22 -15.27
CA ASN A 149 10.21 -4.60 -15.08
C ASN A 149 10.14 -4.98 -13.59
N ARG A 150 9.91 -4.01 -12.72
CA ARG A 150 9.83 -4.25 -11.29
C ARG A 150 8.84 -3.27 -10.66
N VAL A 151 8.00 -3.79 -9.79
CA VAL A 151 7.14 -2.99 -8.92
C VAL A 151 7.64 -3.13 -7.49
N LYS A 152 7.83 -1.99 -6.82
CA LYS A 152 8.17 -1.95 -5.41
C LYS A 152 7.12 -1.12 -4.67
N VAL A 153 6.45 -1.74 -3.72
CA VAL A 153 5.43 -1.12 -2.88
C VAL A 153 5.95 -0.96 -1.47
N THR A 154 5.88 0.25 -0.94
CA THR A 154 6.22 0.55 0.46
C THR A 154 4.96 0.92 1.22
N VAL A 155 4.72 0.25 2.34
CA VAL A 155 3.62 0.54 3.27
C VAL A 155 4.21 0.98 4.60
N TYR A 156 3.78 2.12 5.09
CA TYR A 156 4.26 2.69 6.33
C TYR A 156 3.42 2.23 7.52
N GLY A 157 4.09 1.80 8.59
CA GLY A 157 3.48 1.32 9.84
C GLY A 157 3.54 2.35 10.97
N LYS A 158 3.84 3.61 10.66
CA LYS A 158 3.87 4.70 11.64
C LYS A 158 3.59 6.05 11.01
N ILE A 159 3.27 7.02 11.87
CA ILE A 159 3.13 8.43 11.49
C ILE A 159 4.50 8.99 11.09
N LEU A 160 4.57 9.67 9.95
CA LEU A 160 5.74 10.42 9.50
C LEU A 160 5.64 11.90 9.90
N ASP A 161 4.48 12.51 9.67
CA ASP A 161 4.22 13.91 9.98
C ASP A 161 2.98 14.06 10.86
N LYS A 162 3.12 14.75 12.00
CA LYS A 162 2.03 14.96 12.93
C LYS A 162 0.96 15.92 12.39
N ASN A 163 1.36 16.90 11.58
CA ASN A 163 0.42 17.86 11.00
C ASN A 163 -0.48 17.19 9.97
N TYR A 164 0.11 16.32 9.12
CA TYR A 164 -0.66 15.48 8.19
C TYR A 164 -1.70 14.64 8.94
N THR A 165 -1.28 13.94 9.99
CA THR A 165 -2.18 13.12 10.81
C THR A 165 -3.28 13.95 11.47
N GLN A 166 -2.95 15.14 12.00
CA GLN A 166 -3.94 16.04 12.61
C GLN A 166 -4.94 16.55 11.59
N LEU A 167 -4.48 16.87 10.37
CA LEU A 167 -5.34 17.33 9.29
C LEU A 167 -6.34 16.25 8.86
N LEU A 168 -5.88 15.01 8.69
CA LEU A 168 -6.77 13.88 8.35
C LEU A 168 -7.81 13.57 9.45
N ARG A 169 -7.52 13.93 10.69
CA ARG A 169 -8.43 13.75 11.85
C ARG A 169 -9.36 14.93 12.10
N SER A 170 -9.08 16.06 11.48
CA SER A 170 -9.99 17.20 11.57
C SER A 170 -11.29 16.88 10.83
N ASP A 171 -12.39 17.56 11.20
CA ASP A 171 -13.70 17.40 10.57
C ASP A 171 -13.74 17.91 9.09
N VAL A 172 -12.59 18.13 8.48
CA VAL A 172 -12.49 18.57 7.09
C VAL A 172 -12.63 17.34 6.18
N GLU A 173 -13.69 17.31 5.38
CA GLU A 173 -13.86 16.30 4.33
C GLU A 173 -12.83 16.51 3.23
N LEU A 174 -11.76 15.70 3.25
CA LEU A 174 -10.75 15.66 2.22
C LEU A 174 -11.04 14.52 1.24
N ASN A 175 -11.10 14.83 -0.05
CA ASN A 175 -11.16 13.78 -1.07
C ASN A 175 -9.80 13.07 -1.20
N MET A 176 -9.81 11.87 -1.77
CA MET A 176 -8.59 11.04 -1.88
C MET A 176 -7.48 11.73 -2.67
N ARG A 177 -7.81 12.53 -3.69
CA ARG A 177 -6.82 13.30 -4.46
C ARG A 177 -6.08 14.32 -3.59
N THR A 178 -6.81 15.06 -2.76
CA THR A 178 -6.21 16.01 -1.81
C THR A 178 -5.32 15.29 -0.81
N VAL A 179 -5.80 14.18 -0.24
CA VAL A 179 -5.00 13.34 0.68
C VAL A 179 -3.73 12.83 0.01
N PHE A 180 -3.81 12.41 -1.25
CA PHE A 180 -2.66 11.96 -2.03
C PHE A 180 -1.61 13.07 -2.21
N LEU A 181 -2.04 14.28 -2.56
CA LEU A 181 -1.14 15.43 -2.70
C LEU A 181 -0.49 15.82 -1.35
N LEU A 182 -1.25 15.81 -0.27
CA LEU A 182 -0.71 16.06 1.08
C LEU A 182 0.29 14.99 1.51
N ASP A 183 0.04 13.74 1.14
CA ASP A 183 0.95 12.62 1.40
C ASP A 183 2.28 12.79 0.66
N GLN A 184 2.26 13.26 -0.60
CA GLN A 184 3.48 13.61 -1.33
C GLN A 184 4.26 14.72 -0.62
N VAL A 185 3.57 15.74 -0.09
CA VAL A 185 4.22 16.83 0.65
C VAL A 185 4.89 16.30 1.93
N GLN A 186 4.21 15.49 2.75
CA GLN A 186 4.83 14.93 3.97
C GLN A 186 6.05 14.03 3.66
N LYS A 187 6.08 13.39 2.50
CA LYS A 187 7.20 12.57 2.01
C LYS A 187 8.31 13.39 1.36
N GLN A 188 8.14 14.72 1.30
CA GLN A 188 9.06 15.64 0.62
C GLN A 188 9.23 15.35 -0.88
N GLU A 189 8.21 14.80 -1.50
CA GLU A 189 8.17 14.57 -2.94
C GLU A 189 7.83 15.86 -3.68
N THR A 190 8.30 15.97 -4.93
CA THR A 190 8.02 17.15 -5.75
C THR A 190 6.62 17.10 -6.30
N ILE A 191 5.78 18.09 -5.98
CA ILE A 191 4.46 18.27 -6.57
C ILE A 191 4.49 19.34 -7.66
N SER A 192 3.60 19.25 -8.65
CA SER A 192 3.49 20.24 -9.71
C SER A 192 3.03 21.61 -9.18
N LYS A 193 3.37 22.69 -9.90
CA LYS A 193 2.91 24.04 -9.54
C LYS A 193 1.37 24.13 -9.48
N ASP A 194 0.68 23.38 -10.31
CA ASP A 194 -0.79 23.42 -10.37
C ASP A 194 -1.40 22.65 -9.21
N ASN A 195 -0.85 21.49 -8.84
CA ASN A 195 -1.21 20.75 -7.62
C ASN A 195 -0.97 21.60 -6.36
N PHE A 196 0.13 22.33 -6.30
CA PHE A 196 0.42 23.23 -5.18
C PHE A 196 -0.59 24.39 -5.10
N LYS A 197 -1.02 24.96 -6.24
CA LYS A 197 -2.08 25.98 -6.27
C LYS A 197 -3.43 25.41 -5.84
N GLU A 198 -3.71 24.15 -6.20
CA GLU A 198 -4.92 23.44 -5.80
C GLU A 198 -5.00 23.32 -4.26
N LEU A 199 -3.94 22.87 -3.59
CA LEU A 199 -3.86 22.80 -2.13
C LEU A 199 -4.05 24.18 -1.48
N LYS A 200 -3.32 25.19 -1.98
CA LYS A 200 -3.47 26.56 -1.45
C LYS A 200 -4.90 27.14 -1.56
N LYS A 201 -5.63 26.83 -2.63
CA LYS A 201 -7.04 27.27 -2.77
C LYS A 201 -7.95 26.63 -1.72
N GLN A 202 -7.58 25.46 -1.21
CA GLN A 202 -8.31 24.74 -0.14
C GLN A 202 -7.87 25.20 1.27
N GLY A 203 -6.89 26.13 1.36
CA GLY A 203 -6.36 26.59 2.64
C GLY A 203 -5.36 25.61 3.29
N LEU A 204 -4.78 24.72 2.48
CA LEU A 204 -3.86 23.67 2.87
C LEU A 204 -2.42 24.01 2.48
#